data_0527e475a4df08be5b67c982ef8efd98
#
_entry.id   0527e475a4df08be5b67c982ef8efd98
#
_cell.length_a   1.000
_cell.length_b   1.000
_cell.length_c   1.000
_cell.angle_alpha   90.00
_cell.angle_beta   90.00
_cell.angle_gamma   90.00
#
_symmetry.space_group_name_H-M   'P 1'
#
loop_
_entity.id
_entity.type
_entity.pdbx_description
1 polymer ?
#
loop_
_entity_poly.entity_id
_entity_poly.type
_entity_poly.pdbx_seq_one_letter_code
_entity_poly.pdbx_strand_id
1 'polypeptide(L)'
;MRRLVVLGGVSIALVAAAACAVSEDVSSPPHEEPEQSIPDADVREVAVGSDAPAPTRGLLCSSDGWCETLLPDPDLVVRDIWPFSDRAFAIAESFTSGIKVLEWTSTDSTWRYIDDNSQNEALAELAVGIWAPSADEVYYAVSPGTIYRGTRPVAPATAWSWSSERLPDNNPANVNHGDATQRRLTLGVWGTGSDDVYAWYSNTIFHRKSEGGGAPAWVPELIADDFDAPDEHIFITGAAGKSPNDVWFAGSRRRGTKEPCDVLVRKTPEGYRRIADGVVPELYSDPCTAREGIPQVVGGPRAWPRKFQSLDGERFFALKSWNNFLRIEPDGDGYSVNIANVPKTLLDAPNLISLWGESEDRLWLGSTFFNSNRGVVVRGSQVWGDGGVYEYSSIALNGAPSNGPPNQIRGTSNTNLWAVGDRYALHKTTP
;
A
#
# COMPACT_ATOMS: atom_id res chain seq x y z
N MET A 1 -6.07 -34.67 58.36
CA MET A 1 -5.30 -35.54 57.49
C MET A 1 -4.50 -34.72 56.52
N ARG A 2 -3.18 -34.67 56.73
CA ARG A 2 -2.25 -33.92 55.89
C ARG A 2 -1.87 -34.82 54.71
N ARG A 3 -1.97 -34.31 53.47
CA ARG A 3 -1.31 -34.92 52.31
C ARG A 3 -0.27 -33.93 51.78
N LEU A 4 0.96 -34.37 51.86
CA LEU A 4 2.16 -33.82 51.26
C LEU A 4 2.07 -34.06 49.73
N VAL A 5 2.34 -33.00 48.94
CA VAL A 5 2.62 -33.15 47.50
C VAL A 5 4.07 -32.76 47.28
N VAL A 6 4.83 -33.70 46.78
CA VAL A 6 6.26 -33.58 46.44
C VAL A 6 6.36 -32.95 45.07
N LEU A 7 7.07 -31.84 44.98
CA LEU A 7 7.50 -31.19 43.72
C LEU A 7 8.78 -31.86 43.24
N GLY A 8 8.69 -32.54 42.09
CA GLY A 8 9.85 -33.02 41.36
C GLY A 8 10.33 -31.98 40.38
N GLY A 9 11.48 -31.39 40.66
CA GLY A 9 12.17 -30.51 39.72
C GLY A 9 12.92 -31.29 38.66
N VAL A 10 12.65 -31.00 37.40
CA VAL A 10 13.42 -31.46 36.25
C VAL A 10 14.34 -30.32 35.82
N SER A 11 15.63 -30.47 36.07
CA SER A 11 16.69 -29.62 35.58
C SER A 11 17.05 -30.01 34.14
N ILE A 12 16.79 -29.16 33.19
CA ILE A 12 17.28 -29.30 31.81
C ILE A 12 18.63 -28.57 31.71
N ALA A 13 19.68 -29.32 31.54
CA ALA A 13 21.02 -28.81 31.28
C ALA A 13 21.13 -28.45 29.78
N LEU A 14 21.35 -27.16 29.51
CA LEU A 14 21.75 -26.69 28.18
C LEU A 14 23.23 -27.01 27.93
N VAL A 15 23.51 -27.86 26.97
CA VAL A 15 24.87 -28.08 26.45
C VAL A 15 25.07 -27.06 25.29
N ALA A 16 25.90 -26.08 25.54
CA ALA A 16 26.42 -25.17 24.51
C ALA A 16 27.59 -25.86 23.81
N ALA A 17 27.43 -26.27 22.58
CA ALA A 17 28.51 -26.71 21.71
C ALA A 17 29.15 -25.47 21.05
N ALA A 18 30.31 -25.09 21.50
CA ALA A 18 31.19 -24.13 20.83
C ALA A 18 31.95 -24.86 19.72
N ALA A 19 31.62 -24.58 18.47
CA ALA A 19 32.41 -25.02 17.33
C ALA A 19 33.52 -24.00 17.09
N CYS A 20 34.75 -24.34 17.48
CA CYS A 20 35.99 -23.66 17.05
C CYS A 20 36.27 -24.08 15.61
N ALA A 21 36.16 -23.17 14.66
CA ALA A 21 36.73 -23.35 13.34
C ALA A 21 38.19 -23.01 13.39
N VAL A 22 39.04 -24.01 13.23
CA VAL A 22 40.48 -23.88 13.01
C VAL A 22 40.67 -23.57 11.52
N SER A 23 41.13 -22.37 11.19
CA SER A 23 41.57 -22.06 9.84
C SER A 23 43.01 -22.57 9.68
N GLU A 24 43.21 -23.62 8.87
CA GLU A 24 44.53 -24.01 8.41
C GLU A 24 44.96 -23.03 7.31
N ASP A 25 46.07 -22.29 7.63
CA ASP A 25 46.80 -21.52 6.65
C ASP A 25 47.55 -22.49 5.70
N VAL A 26 46.95 -22.66 4.50
CA VAL A 26 47.68 -23.28 3.39
C VAL A 26 48.38 -22.20 2.62
N SER A 27 49.65 -21.99 2.94
CA SER A 27 50.59 -21.19 2.15
C SER A 27 50.86 -21.90 0.82
N SER A 28 50.25 -21.43 -0.26
CA SER A 28 50.62 -21.79 -1.62
C SER A 28 51.88 -21.01 -2.04
N PRO A 29 52.85 -21.64 -2.72
CA PRO A 29 54.03 -20.95 -3.22
C PRO A 29 53.64 -19.98 -4.38
N PRO A 30 54.42 -18.90 -4.57
CA PRO A 30 54.13 -17.95 -5.63
C PRO A 30 54.34 -18.59 -7.00
N HIS A 31 53.29 -18.63 -7.78
CA HIS A 31 53.31 -18.90 -9.22
C HIS A 31 53.81 -17.62 -9.91
N GLU A 32 55.02 -17.64 -10.47
CA GLU A 32 55.47 -16.65 -11.44
C GLU A 32 54.69 -16.85 -12.73
N GLU A 33 53.75 -15.97 -13.02
CA GLU A 33 53.16 -15.83 -14.34
C GLU A 33 54.16 -15.10 -15.25
N PRO A 34 54.39 -15.60 -16.48
CA PRO A 34 55.22 -14.87 -17.45
C PRO A 34 54.50 -13.59 -17.88
N GLU A 35 55.19 -12.46 -17.75
CA GLU A 35 54.78 -11.18 -18.33
C GLU A 35 54.53 -11.31 -19.82
N GLN A 36 53.23 -11.36 -20.19
CA GLN A 36 52.85 -11.12 -21.58
C GLN A 36 52.89 -9.61 -21.82
N SER A 37 53.92 -9.18 -22.55
CA SER A 37 53.95 -7.84 -23.13
C SER A 37 52.81 -7.65 -24.08
N ILE A 38 51.82 -6.83 -23.71
CA ILE A 38 50.76 -6.36 -24.58
C ILE A 38 51.41 -5.36 -25.55
N PRO A 39 51.31 -5.57 -26.89
CA PRO A 39 51.77 -4.57 -27.84
C PRO A 39 50.94 -3.30 -27.71
N ASP A 40 51.62 -2.14 -27.65
CA ASP A 40 51.00 -0.82 -27.70
C ASP A 40 50.02 -0.76 -28.90
N ALA A 41 48.74 -0.77 -28.57
CA ALA A 41 47.70 -0.51 -29.56
C ALA A 41 47.68 1.00 -29.82
N ASP A 42 48.05 1.40 -31.01
CA ASP A 42 47.88 2.75 -31.54
C ASP A 42 46.51 3.29 -31.15
N VAL A 43 46.46 4.28 -30.27
CA VAL A 43 45.27 5.04 -29.97
C VAL A 43 44.93 5.88 -31.21
N ARG A 44 44.17 5.29 -32.12
CA ARG A 44 43.50 6.07 -33.13
C ARG A 44 42.45 6.95 -32.43
N GLU A 45 42.68 8.24 -32.41
CA GLU A 45 41.66 9.23 -32.11
C GLU A 45 40.47 8.94 -33.04
N VAL A 46 39.44 8.29 -32.46
CA VAL A 46 38.14 8.19 -33.13
C VAL A 46 37.53 9.59 -33.03
N ALA A 47 37.54 10.27 -34.16
CA ALA A 47 36.81 11.53 -34.33
C ALA A 47 35.38 11.32 -33.79
N VAL A 48 35.01 12.09 -32.78
CA VAL A 48 33.64 12.18 -32.25
C VAL A 48 32.79 12.73 -33.40
N GLY A 49 32.23 11.79 -34.16
CA GLY A 49 31.32 12.10 -35.25
C GLY A 49 29.94 12.41 -34.68
N SER A 50 29.49 13.60 -35.03
CA SER A 50 28.11 14.09 -35.13
C SER A 50 27.10 13.56 -34.14
N ASP A 51 26.51 14.50 -33.39
CA ASP A 51 25.22 14.41 -32.70
C ASP A 51 24.10 13.88 -33.62
N ALA A 52 24.09 12.58 -33.87
CA ALA A 52 22.88 11.93 -34.33
C ALA A 52 21.91 11.91 -33.14
N PRO A 53 20.69 12.43 -33.26
CA PRO A 53 19.71 12.34 -32.19
C PRO A 53 19.60 10.86 -31.78
N ALA A 54 19.73 10.59 -30.50
CA ALA A 54 19.57 9.26 -29.95
C ALA A 54 18.28 8.67 -30.52
N PRO A 55 18.28 7.42 -31.02
CA PRO A 55 17.09 6.81 -31.58
C PRO A 55 16.01 6.87 -30.50
N THR A 56 14.88 7.48 -30.80
CA THR A 56 13.69 7.49 -29.94
C THR A 56 13.35 6.04 -29.65
N ARG A 57 13.70 5.57 -28.45
CA ARG A 57 13.39 4.22 -28.01
C ARG A 57 11.87 4.14 -27.96
N GLY A 58 11.27 3.36 -28.87
CA GLY A 58 9.83 3.12 -28.84
C GLY A 58 9.45 2.59 -27.46
N LEU A 59 8.33 3.02 -26.92
CA LEU A 59 7.82 2.54 -25.63
C LEU A 59 7.69 1.02 -25.70
N LEU A 60 8.22 0.33 -24.70
CA LEU A 60 8.07 -1.11 -24.56
C LEU A 60 6.68 -1.40 -24.00
N CYS A 61 5.91 -2.22 -24.72
CA CYS A 61 4.58 -2.62 -24.32
C CYS A 61 4.48 -4.15 -24.18
N SER A 62 3.63 -4.60 -23.27
CA SER A 62 3.24 -6.00 -23.16
C SER A 62 2.22 -6.37 -24.25
N SER A 63 1.96 -7.68 -24.44
CA SER A 63 0.91 -8.18 -25.33
C SER A 63 -0.48 -7.64 -24.98
N ASP A 64 -0.72 -7.31 -23.70
CA ASP A 64 -2.02 -6.88 -23.19
C ASP A 64 -2.11 -5.35 -23.07
N GLY A 65 -1.21 -4.63 -23.72
CA GLY A 65 -1.27 -3.18 -23.86
C GLY A 65 -0.76 -2.38 -22.66
N TRP A 66 -0.02 -2.99 -21.74
CA TRP A 66 0.70 -2.29 -20.69
C TRP A 66 2.00 -1.75 -21.25
N CYS A 67 2.15 -0.44 -21.30
CA CYS A 67 3.33 0.22 -21.83
C CYS A 67 4.16 0.84 -20.71
N GLU A 68 5.47 0.68 -20.79
CA GLU A 68 6.40 1.30 -19.85
C GLU A 68 6.35 2.83 -19.98
N THR A 69 6.35 3.51 -18.84
CA THR A 69 6.62 4.94 -18.76
C THR A 69 7.94 5.15 -18.04
N LEU A 70 8.80 6.00 -18.60
CA LEU A 70 10.17 6.16 -18.09
C LEU A 70 10.15 6.92 -16.75
N LEU A 71 10.59 6.25 -15.69
CA LEU A 71 10.85 6.88 -14.39
C LEU A 71 12.15 7.70 -14.45
N PRO A 72 12.25 8.82 -13.70
CA PRO A 72 13.43 9.67 -13.71
C PRO A 72 14.68 8.96 -13.15
N ASP A 73 14.51 8.07 -12.17
CA ASP A 73 15.59 7.29 -11.59
C ASP A 73 15.29 5.78 -11.64
N PRO A 74 16.29 4.93 -11.90
CA PRO A 74 16.10 3.49 -12.09
C PRO A 74 15.92 2.72 -10.77
N ASP A 75 16.14 3.34 -9.61
CA ASP A 75 16.03 2.71 -8.28
C ASP A 75 14.69 3.02 -7.58
N LEU A 76 13.79 3.72 -8.26
CA LEU A 76 12.49 4.09 -7.69
C LEU A 76 11.58 2.89 -7.46
N VAL A 77 11.12 2.74 -6.24
CA VAL A 77 10.04 1.84 -5.85
C VAL A 77 8.76 2.66 -5.71
N VAL A 78 7.90 2.61 -6.73
CA VAL A 78 6.64 3.35 -6.73
C VAL A 78 5.65 2.66 -5.80
N ARG A 79 5.23 3.33 -4.73
CA ARG A 79 4.38 2.77 -3.66
C ARG A 79 2.90 2.93 -3.93
N ASP A 80 2.50 4.09 -4.42
CA ASP A 80 1.11 4.41 -4.72
C ASP A 80 1.02 5.42 -5.85
N ILE A 81 -0.15 5.48 -6.51
CA ILE A 81 -0.43 6.34 -7.65
C ILE A 81 -1.86 6.88 -7.58
N TRP A 82 -2.05 8.13 -8.00
CA TRP A 82 -3.37 8.76 -8.15
C TRP A 82 -3.52 9.34 -9.56
N PRO A 83 -4.21 8.64 -10.47
CA PRO A 83 -4.38 9.08 -11.85
C PRO A 83 -5.58 10.00 -12.04
N PHE A 84 -5.43 10.91 -13.00
CA PHE A 84 -6.47 11.67 -13.67
C PHE A 84 -6.52 11.30 -15.16
N SER A 85 -7.38 11.92 -15.94
CA SER A 85 -7.51 11.62 -17.37
C SER A 85 -6.25 11.96 -18.19
N ASP A 86 -5.52 13.00 -17.80
CA ASP A 86 -4.39 13.56 -18.54
C ASP A 86 -3.07 13.57 -17.75
N ARG A 87 -3.10 13.12 -16.49
CA ARG A 87 -1.95 13.08 -15.59
C ARG A 87 -2.06 12.02 -14.51
N ALA A 88 -0.95 11.78 -13.84
CA ALA A 88 -0.93 10.97 -12.63
C ALA A 88 0.06 11.54 -11.61
N PHE A 89 -0.26 11.46 -10.33
CA PHE A 89 0.67 11.68 -9.23
C PHE A 89 1.08 10.35 -8.64
N ALA A 90 2.34 10.23 -8.24
CA ALA A 90 2.84 9.03 -7.60
C ALA A 90 3.75 9.38 -6.42
N ILE A 91 3.78 8.49 -5.43
CA ILE A 91 4.76 8.52 -4.36
C ILE A 91 5.66 7.29 -4.49
N ALA A 92 6.96 7.51 -4.36
CA ALA A 92 7.98 6.49 -4.52
C ALA A 92 9.07 6.61 -3.45
N GLU A 93 9.83 5.56 -3.29
CA GLU A 93 11.05 5.51 -2.49
C GLU A 93 12.24 5.21 -3.39
N SER A 94 13.34 5.93 -3.18
CA SER A 94 14.64 5.68 -3.79
C SER A 94 15.65 5.37 -2.69
N PHE A 95 16.53 4.42 -2.94
CA PHE A 95 17.62 4.11 -2.00
C PHE A 95 18.66 5.23 -1.93
N THR A 96 18.75 6.05 -2.97
CA THR A 96 19.74 7.12 -3.09
C THR A 96 19.21 8.49 -2.72
N SER A 97 17.92 8.76 -3.02
CA SER A 97 17.34 10.11 -2.89
C SER A 97 16.13 10.16 -1.93
N GLY A 98 15.81 9.07 -1.25
CA GLY A 98 14.73 9.00 -0.27
C GLY A 98 13.33 8.97 -0.88
N ILE A 99 12.36 9.52 -0.19
CA ILE A 99 10.97 9.61 -0.66
C ILE A 99 10.87 10.67 -1.75
N LYS A 100 10.14 10.34 -2.81
CA LYS A 100 9.91 11.20 -3.97
C LYS A 100 8.45 11.30 -4.32
N VAL A 101 8.02 12.49 -4.71
CA VAL A 101 6.68 12.71 -5.28
C VAL A 101 6.84 13.09 -6.75
N LEU A 102 6.10 12.38 -7.59
CA LEU A 102 6.22 12.50 -9.03
C LEU A 102 4.91 12.91 -9.67
N GLU A 103 5.01 13.62 -10.77
CA GLU A 103 3.92 13.90 -11.69
C GLU A 103 4.28 13.37 -13.09
N TRP A 104 3.34 12.66 -13.68
CA TRP A 104 3.34 12.33 -15.11
C TRP A 104 2.25 13.13 -15.81
N THR A 105 2.52 13.58 -17.04
CA THR A 105 1.52 14.22 -17.89
C THR A 105 1.46 13.56 -19.27
N SER A 106 0.27 13.48 -19.85
CA SER A 106 0.09 12.93 -21.20
C SER A 106 0.76 13.76 -22.28
N THR A 107 0.93 15.06 -22.06
CA THR A 107 1.59 15.99 -22.97
C THR A 107 3.08 15.68 -23.12
N ASP A 108 3.76 15.48 -21.99
CA ASP A 108 5.21 15.24 -21.98
C ASP A 108 5.53 13.74 -22.05
N SER A 109 4.58 12.89 -21.65
CA SER A 109 4.72 11.43 -21.53
C SER A 109 5.90 11.01 -20.64
N THR A 110 6.28 11.85 -19.68
CA THR A 110 7.42 11.65 -18.78
C THR A 110 7.03 11.91 -17.34
N TRP A 111 7.73 11.26 -16.41
CA TRP A 111 7.66 11.53 -14.99
C TRP A 111 8.66 12.61 -14.60
N ARG A 112 8.26 13.50 -13.69
CA ARG A 112 9.13 14.51 -13.10
C ARG A 112 8.89 14.60 -11.60
N TYR A 113 9.92 14.96 -10.85
CA TYR A 113 9.79 15.26 -9.43
C TYR A 113 9.05 16.59 -9.23
N ILE A 114 8.16 16.58 -8.25
CA ILE A 114 7.42 17.80 -7.85
C ILE A 114 7.61 18.12 -6.37
N ASP A 115 8.31 17.25 -5.61
CA ASP A 115 8.63 17.47 -4.20
C ASP A 115 9.74 18.51 -4.01
N ASP A 116 9.87 19.03 -2.78
CA ASP A 116 10.92 19.93 -2.34
C ASP A 116 11.95 19.25 -1.42
N ASN A 117 11.90 17.94 -1.28
CA ASN A 117 12.70 17.10 -0.40
C ASN A 117 12.49 17.28 1.12
N SER A 118 11.58 18.13 1.56
CA SER A 118 11.30 18.32 2.99
C SER A 118 10.82 17.04 3.70
N GLN A 119 10.26 16.09 2.96
CA GLN A 119 9.85 14.78 3.45
C GLN A 119 11.02 13.85 3.83
N ASN A 120 12.24 14.19 3.50
CA ASN A 120 13.44 13.39 3.76
C ASN A 120 14.31 13.93 4.92
N GLU A 121 13.80 14.90 5.68
CA GLU A 121 14.56 15.51 6.79
C GLU A 121 14.66 14.62 8.02
N ALA A 122 13.70 13.71 8.21
CA ALA A 122 13.69 12.76 9.33
C ALA A 122 14.20 11.37 8.91
N LEU A 123 14.80 10.65 9.84
CA LEU A 123 15.31 9.30 9.61
C LEU A 123 14.18 8.25 9.66
N ALA A 124 14.29 7.23 8.82
CA ALA A 124 13.42 6.05 8.78
C ALA A 124 11.95 6.35 8.41
N GLU A 125 11.71 7.32 7.56
CA GLU A 125 10.40 7.58 6.97
C GLU A 125 10.11 6.63 5.81
N LEU A 126 8.84 6.23 5.67
CA LEU A 126 8.36 5.37 4.61
C LEU A 126 7.17 6.02 3.89
N ALA A 127 7.16 5.93 2.58
CA ALA A 127 6.02 6.35 1.77
C ALA A 127 4.82 5.42 2.01
N VAL A 128 3.67 5.98 2.36
CA VAL A 128 2.47 5.19 2.68
C VAL A 128 1.42 5.24 1.58
N GLY A 129 1.08 6.44 1.10
CA GLY A 129 0.06 6.60 0.07
C GLY A 129 -0.08 8.03 -0.40
N ILE A 130 -0.76 8.19 -1.53
CA ILE A 130 -1.02 9.49 -2.19
C ILE A 130 -2.50 9.62 -2.57
N TRP A 131 -3.04 10.80 -2.45
CA TRP A 131 -4.38 11.16 -2.86
C TRP A 131 -4.41 12.61 -3.38
N ALA A 132 -5.22 12.88 -4.38
CA ALA A 132 -5.36 14.22 -4.92
C ALA A 132 -6.82 14.54 -5.23
N PRO A 133 -7.38 15.66 -4.73
CA PRO A 133 -8.73 16.12 -5.08
C PRO A 133 -8.80 16.69 -6.49
N SER A 134 -7.69 17.22 -6.99
CA SER A 134 -7.61 17.85 -8.30
C SER A 134 -6.20 17.76 -8.87
N ALA A 135 -6.03 18.25 -10.11
CA ALA A 135 -4.74 18.41 -10.76
C ALA A 135 -3.81 19.43 -10.05
N ASP A 136 -4.37 20.28 -9.21
CA ASP A 136 -3.65 21.42 -8.62
C ASP A 136 -3.38 21.25 -7.11
N GLU A 137 -3.85 20.14 -6.54
CA GLU A 137 -3.67 19.86 -5.13
C GLU A 137 -3.42 18.36 -4.92
N VAL A 138 -2.40 18.04 -4.13
CA VAL A 138 -2.03 16.66 -3.81
C VAL A 138 -1.71 16.52 -2.33
N TYR A 139 -2.11 15.39 -1.77
CA TYR A 139 -1.77 14.99 -0.41
C TYR A 139 -1.01 13.66 -0.45
N TYR A 140 -0.01 13.53 0.41
CA TYR A 140 0.63 12.24 0.62
C TYR A 140 0.97 12.02 2.09
N ALA A 141 1.03 10.75 2.45
CA ALA A 141 1.26 10.30 3.81
C ALA A 141 2.66 9.67 3.94
N VAL A 142 3.39 10.07 4.96
CA VAL A 142 4.72 9.56 5.30
C VAL A 142 4.72 9.08 6.75
N SER A 143 5.12 7.83 6.96
CA SER A 143 5.26 7.24 8.30
C SER A 143 6.44 7.88 9.05
N PRO A 144 6.33 8.11 10.36
CA PRO A 144 5.21 7.83 11.26
C PRO A 144 4.30 9.05 11.50
N GLY A 145 3.23 9.18 10.73
CA GLY A 145 2.14 10.11 11.07
C GLY A 145 2.22 11.50 10.44
N THR A 146 3.01 11.73 9.40
CA THR A 146 3.09 13.05 8.74
C THR A 146 2.25 13.07 7.46
N ILE A 147 1.41 14.09 7.32
CA ILE A 147 0.67 14.38 6.09
C ILE A 147 1.27 15.61 5.43
N TYR A 148 1.61 15.48 4.17
CA TYR A 148 2.08 16.58 3.32
C TYR A 148 0.96 17.03 2.39
N ARG A 149 0.92 18.32 2.12
CA ARG A 149 0.02 18.95 1.15
C ARG A 149 0.82 19.78 0.17
N GLY A 150 0.68 19.48 -1.10
CA GLY A 150 1.24 20.24 -2.20
C GLY A 150 0.18 21.01 -2.96
N THR A 151 0.49 22.24 -3.36
CA THR A 151 -0.33 23.04 -4.25
C THR A 151 0.47 23.45 -5.47
N ARG A 152 -0.18 23.37 -6.64
CA ARG A 152 0.44 23.71 -7.92
C ARG A 152 0.83 25.17 -7.94
N PRO A 153 1.99 25.51 -8.53
CA PRO A 153 2.40 26.90 -8.67
C PRO A 153 1.45 27.67 -9.58
N VAL A 154 1.18 28.91 -9.18
CA VAL A 154 0.50 29.89 -10.02
C VAL A 154 1.55 30.82 -10.62
N ALA A 155 1.48 31.06 -11.94
CA ALA A 155 2.44 31.89 -12.63
C ALA A 155 2.62 33.26 -11.89
N PRO A 156 3.85 33.79 -11.73
CA PRO A 156 5.11 33.35 -12.34
C PRO A 156 5.88 32.22 -11.60
N ALA A 157 5.37 31.71 -10.48
CA ALA A 157 6.00 30.60 -9.76
C ALA A 157 6.03 29.32 -10.62
N THR A 158 7.07 28.50 -10.46
CA THR A 158 7.25 27.23 -11.19
C THR A 158 7.35 26.03 -10.28
N ALA A 159 7.72 26.23 -9.02
CA ALA A 159 7.85 25.16 -8.03
C ALA A 159 6.55 24.97 -7.24
N TRP A 160 6.20 23.73 -6.95
CA TRP A 160 5.11 23.39 -6.05
C TRP A 160 5.35 23.98 -4.66
N SER A 161 4.27 24.39 -4.00
CA SER A 161 4.31 24.84 -2.60
C SER A 161 3.90 23.72 -1.68
N TRP A 162 4.77 23.38 -0.73
CA TRP A 162 4.57 22.28 0.19
C TRP A 162 4.35 22.75 1.62
N SER A 163 3.52 22.03 2.34
CA SER A 163 3.32 22.15 3.78
C SER A 163 3.13 20.76 4.38
N SER A 164 3.54 20.57 5.62
CA SER A 164 3.37 19.31 6.33
C SER A 164 2.82 19.52 7.71
N GLU A 165 2.10 18.53 8.21
CA GLU A 165 1.57 18.50 9.56
C GLU A 165 1.68 17.09 10.12
N ARG A 166 2.21 16.96 11.34
CA ARG A 166 2.32 15.69 12.03
C ARG A 166 1.08 15.43 12.87
N LEU A 167 0.43 14.31 12.60
CA LEU A 167 -0.73 13.84 13.35
C LEU A 167 -0.27 13.27 14.69
N PRO A 168 -0.94 13.62 15.81
CA PRO A 168 -0.65 13.04 17.11
C PRO A 168 -1.07 11.57 17.14
N ASP A 169 -0.28 10.76 17.85
CA ASP A 169 -0.65 9.40 18.19
C ASP A 169 -1.50 9.42 19.45
N ASN A 170 -2.78 9.13 19.31
CA ASN A 170 -3.75 9.14 20.41
C ASN A 170 -3.94 7.76 21.07
N ASN A 171 -3.08 6.79 20.78
CA ASN A 171 -3.09 5.56 21.56
C ASN A 171 -2.61 5.82 22.98
N PRO A 172 -3.25 5.23 23.98
CA PRO A 172 -2.83 5.38 25.37
C PRO A 172 -1.38 4.93 25.56
N ALA A 173 -0.56 5.76 26.18
CA ALA A 173 0.87 5.49 26.40
C ALA A 173 1.11 4.28 27.33
N ASN A 174 0.14 3.95 28.16
CA ASN A 174 0.16 2.84 29.13
C ASN A 174 -0.41 1.53 28.59
N VAL A 175 -0.94 1.52 27.37
CA VAL A 175 -1.30 0.26 26.72
C VAL A 175 0.03 -0.45 26.44
N ASN A 176 0.28 -1.44 27.28
CA ASN A 176 1.49 -2.27 27.16
C ASN A 176 1.34 -3.10 25.87
N HIS A 177 1.61 -2.47 24.76
CA HIS A 177 1.67 -3.11 23.45
C HIS A 177 2.91 -4.02 23.48
N GLY A 178 2.82 -5.15 24.17
CA GLY A 178 3.86 -6.05 24.62
C GLY A 178 4.96 -6.45 23.63
N ASP A 179 4.86 -5.94 22.44
CA ASP A 179 5.86 -5.97 21.41
C ASP A 179 5.60 -4.79 20.46
N ALA A 180 6.53 -3.86 20.35
CA ALA A 180 6.48 -2.74 19.40
C ALA A 180 6.27 -3.22 17.94
N THR A 181 6.61 -4.47 17.65
CA THR A 181 6.39 -5.11 16.34
C THR A 181 4.92 -5.45 16.09
N GLN A 182 4.07 -5.48 17.10
CA GLN A 182 2.64 -5.78 16.96
C GLN A 182 1.77 -4.53 16.80
N ARG A 183 2.30 -3.35 17.13
CA ARG A 183 1.61 -2.09 16.95
C ARG A 183 1.58 -1.73 15.46
N ARG A 184 0.39 -1.67 14.90
CA ARG A 184 0.20 -1.27 13.51
C ARG A 184 -0.06 0.23 13.43
N LEU A 185 0.98 0.97 13.12
CA LEU A 185 0.88 2.39 12.84
C LEU A 185 0.38 2.56 11.39
N THR A 186 -0.94 2.43 11.20
CA THR A 186 -1.56 2.70 9.92
C THR A 186 -1.68 4.21 9.72
N LEU A 187 -1.47 4.66 8.51
CA LEU A 187 -1.55 6.06 8.12
C LEU A 187 -2.15 6.15 6.73
N GLY A 188 -2.85 7.22 6.44
CA GLY A 188 -3.31 7.52 5.09
C GLY A 188 -4.10 8.81 5.03
N VAL A 189 -4.44 9.23 3.82
CA VAL A 189 -5.21 10.42 3.52
C VAL A 189 -6.16 10.13 2.37
N TRP A 190 -7.38 10.67 2.47
CA TRP A 190 -8.42 10.53 1.47
C TRP A 190 -9.48 11.62 1.69
N GLY A 191 -10.26 11.94 0.66
CA GLY A 191 -11.36 12.90 0.80
C GLY A 191 -12.37 12.82 -0.32
N THR A 192 -13.45 13.58 -0.18
CA THR A 192 -14.47 13.74 -1.22
C THR A 192 -14.22 14.97 -2.09
N GLY A 193 -13.31 15.85 -1.69
CA GLY A 193 -12.91 17.06 -2.39
C GLY A 193 -11.90 17.88 -1.59
N SER A 194 -11.44 19.01 -2.13
CA SER A 194 -10.43 19.87 -1.49
C SER A 194 -10.84 20.40 -0.11
N ASP A 195 -12.13 20.56 0.13
CA ASP A 195 -12.68 21.12 1.37
C ASP A 195 -13.15 20.03 2.35
N ASP A 196 -13.05 18.75 1.97
CA ASP A 196 -13.49 17.62 2.78
C ASP A 196 -12.45 16.52 2.71
N VAL A 197 -11.38 16.67 3.50
CA VAL A 197 -10.21 15.79 3.51
C VAL A 197 -10.05 15.12 4.86
N TYR A 198 -9.92 13.82 4.86
CA TYR A 198 -9.70 12.98 6.04
C TYR A 198 -8.29 12.41 6.02
N ALA A 199 -7.70 12.28 7.19
CA ALA A 199 -6.53 11.46 7.43
C ALA A 199 -6.81 10.48 8.56
N TRP A 200 -6.09 9.39 8.61
CA TRP A 200 -6.09 8.51 9.75
C TRP A 200 -4.67 8.20 10.19
N TYR A 201 -4.51 8.10 11.49
CA TYR A 201 -3.25 7.63 12.07
C TYR A 201 -3.57 6.69 13.23
N SER A 202 -3.19 5.42 13.07
CA SER A 202 -3.50 4.37 14.02
C SER A 202 -5.00 4.29 14.33
N ASN A 203 -5.43 4.59 15.56
CA ASN A 203 -6.81 4.53 16.06
C ASN A 203 -7.63 5.79 15.83
N THR A 204 -7.08 6.81 15.18
CA THR A 204 -7.71 8.14 15.11
C THR A 204 -8.04 8.51 13.67
N ILE A 205 -9.24 9.05 13.48
CA ILE A 205 -9.68 9.70 12.24
C ILE A 205 -9.60 11.22 12.47
N PHE A 206 -8.87 11.89 11.61
CA PHE A 206 -8.73 13.34 11.57
C PHE A 206 -9.48 13.89 10.36
N HIS A 207 -10.07 15.06 10.54
CA HIS A 207 -10.70 15.83 9.47
C HIS A 207 -9.98 17.17 9.34
N ARG A 208 -9.63 17.55 8.11
CA ARG A 208 -8.98 18.82 7.85
C ARG A 208 -10.03 19.93 7.71
N LYS A 209 -10.12 20.81 8.68
CA LYS A 209 -11.13 21.88 8.72
C LYS A 209 -10.60 23.15 9.37
N SER A 210 -11.25 24.27 9.05
CA SER A 210 -11.00 25.56 9.71
C SER A 210 -11.87 25.68 10.94
N GLU A 211 -11.25 25.95 12.08
CA GLU A 211 -11.95 26.29 13.30
C GLU A 211 -11.84 27.78 13.57
N GLY A 212 -12.98 28.43 13.82
CA GLY A 212 -13.03 29.86 14.17
C GLY A 212 -12.52 30.83 13.08
N GLY A 213 -12.49 30.39 11.80
CA GLY A 213 -11.99 31.22 10.69
C GLY A 213 -10.46 31.21 10.54
N GLY A 214 -9.76 30.33 11.25
CA GLY A 214 -8.31 30.10 11.10
C GLY A 214 -7.96 29.33 9.83
N ALA A 215 -6.66 29.11 9.61
CA ALA A 215 -6.19 28.20 8.56
C ALA A 215 -6.68 26.77 8.84
N PRO A 216 -7.02 25.98 7.79
CA PRO A 216 -7.42 24.58 7.98
C PRO A 216 -6.31 23.76 8.62
N ALA A 217 -6.66 23.00 9.67
CA ALA A 217 -5.77 22.09 10.42
C ALA A 217 -6.42 20.72 10.59
N TRP A 218 -5.63 19.71 10.92
CA TRP A 218 -6.12 18.37 11.23
C TRP A 218 -6.71 18.31 12.63
N VAL A 219 -8.02 18.08 12.71
CA VAL A 219 -8.76 17.99 13.96
C VAL A 219 -9.17 16.52 14.16
N PRO A 220 -8.86 15.89 15.32
CA PRO A 220 -9.34 14.55 15.61
C PRO A 220 -10.87 14.58 15.79
N GLU A 221 -11.60 13.80 15.00
CA GLU A 221 -13.06 13.69 15.10
C GLU A 221 -13.52 12.36 15.72
N LEU A 222 -12.72 11.30 15.54
CA LEU A 222 -12.95 10.01 16.18
C LEU A 222 -11.64 9.46 16.72
N ILE A 223 -11.61 9.15 18.00
CA ILE A 223 -10.53 8.39 18.64
C ILE A 223 -11.16 7.08 19.13
N ALA A 224 -10.73 5.95 18.54
CA ALA A 224 -11.18 4.64 18.97
C ALA A 224 -10.29 4.15 20.12
N ASP A 225 -10.70 4.41 21.36
CA ASP A 225 -9.96 4.13 22.60
C ASP A 225 -10.68 3.16 23.54
N ASP A 226 -11.77 2.58 23.08
CA ASP A 226 -12.62 1.63 23.79
C ASP A 226 -12.03 0.20 23.79
N PHE A 227 -10.83 0.06 24.32
CA PHE A 227 -10.11 -1.22 24.40
C PHE A 227 -10.71 -2.11 25.49
N ASP A 228 -10.90 -3.40 25.18
CA ASP A 228 -11.36 -4.41 26.13
C ASP A 228 -10.21 -4.99 26.98
N ALA A 229 -8.97 -4.83 26.52
CA ALA A 229 -7.79 -5.38 27.17
C ALA A 229 -6.53 -4.51 26.91
N PRO A 230 -5.54 -4.56 27.82
CA PRO A 230 -4.32 -3.77 27.69
C PRO A 230 -3.47 -4.09 26.47
N ASP A 231 -3.59 -5.30 25.88
CA ASP A 231 -2.88 -5.75 24.70
C ASP A 231 -3.69 -5.58 23.40
N GLU A 232 -4.85 -4.94 23.49
CA GLU A 232 -5.69 -4.65 22.34
C GLU A 232 -5.30 -3.33 21.69
N HIS A 233 -5.40 -3.28 20.37
CA HIS A 233 -5.23 -2.06 19.60
C HIS A 233 -6.22 -2.00 18.44
N ILE A 234 -6.64 -0.79 18.13
CA ILE A 234 -7.55 -0.49 17.02
C ILE A 234 -6.76 0.35 16.01
N PHE A 235 -6.97 0.09 14.73
CA PHE A 235 -6.33 0.85 13.66
C PHE A 235 -7.22 0.94 12.43
N ILE A 236 -7.21 2.11 11.80
CA ILE A 236 -7.92 2.40 10.57
C ILE A 236 -7.01 2.10 9.39
N THR A 237 -7.51 1.44 8.36
CA THR A 237 -6.74 0.98 7.20
C THR A 237 -7.11 1.67 5.90
N GLY A 238 -8.23 2.39 5.86
CA GLY A 238 -8.68 3.07 4.66
C GLY A 238 -9.97 3.83 4.84
N ALA A 239 -10.24 4.73 3.91
CA ALA A 239 -11.47 5.50 3.82
C ALA A 239 -12.00 5.52 2.40
N ALA A 240 -13.32 5.60 2.26
CA ALA A 240 -14.02 5.79 1.00
C ALA A 240 -15.41 6.37 1.26
N GLY A 241 -16.01 7.02 0.28
CA GLY A 241 -17.35 7.61 0.45
C GLY A 241 -17.87 8.26 -0.81
N LYS A 242 -19.13 8.62 -0.77
CA LYS A 242 -19.84 9.28 -1.87
C LYS A 242 -19.83 10.80 -1.74
N SER A 243 -19.86 11.27 -0.50
CA SER A 243 -20.01 12.69 -0.19
C SER A 243 -19.52 12.98 1.24
N PRO A 244 -19.35 14.26 1.62
CA PRO A 244 -19.02 14.65 2.99
C PRO A 244 -20.00 14.12 4.05
N ASN A 245 -21.21 13.76 3.63
CA ASN A 245 -22.28 13.27 4.50
C ASN A 245 -22.39 11.75 4.56
N ASP A 246 -21.57 11.03 3.81
CA ASP A 246 -21.53 9.57 3.82
C ASP A 246 -20.12 9.08 3.51
N VAL A 247 -19.32 8.98 4.55
CA VAL A 247 -17.93 8.51 4.50
C VAL A 247 -17.79 7.27 5.35
N TRP A 248 -17.11 6.27 4.81
CA TRP A 248 -16.86 5.00 5.45
C TRP A 248 -15.38 4.82 5.70
N PHE A 249 -15.06 4.28 6.87
CA PHE A 249 -13.71 3.93 7.25
C PHE A 249 -13.66 2.44 7.57
N ALA A 250 -12.67 1.76 7.00
CA ALA A 250 -12.39 0.38 7.33
C ALA A 250 -11.17 0.32 8.26
N GLY A 251 -11.18 -0.66 9.13
CA GLY A 251 -10.11 -0.85 10.09
C GLY A 251 -10.18 -2.22 10.74
N SER A 252 -9.47 -2.36 11.84
CA SER A 252 -9.48 -3.58 12.61
C SER A 252 -9.19 -3.32 14.09
N ARG A 253 -9.74 -4.19 14.92
CA ARG A 253 -9.39 -4.32 16.34
C ARG A 253 -8.69 -5.66 16.53
N ARG A 254 -7.50 -5.65 17.13
CA ARG A 254 -6.67 -6.84 17.31
C ARG A 254 -6.16 -6.92 18.74
N ARG A 255 -6.14 -8.13 19.28
CA ARG A 255 -5.60 -8.42 20.61
C ARG A 255 -4.53 -9.50 20.52
N GLY A 256 -3.28 -9.13 20.84
CA GLY A 256 -2.15 -10.05 20.81
C GLY A 256 -2.03 -10.80 19.47
N THR A 257 -1.99 -12.12 19.53
CA THR A 257 -1.93 -13.01 18.37
C THR A 257 -3.30 -13.46 17.85
N LYS A 258 -4.40 -13.01 18.48
CA LYS A 258 -5.78 -13.36 18.08
C LYS A 258 -6.08 -12.83 16.68
N GLU A 259 -7.05 -13.48 16.04
CA GLU A 259 -7.56 -13.01 14.76
C GLU A 259 -8.16 -11.60 14.90
N PRO A 260 -7.90 -10.71 13.94
CA PRO A 260 -8.42 -9.36 14.01
C PRO A 260 -9.94 -9.34 13.82
N CYS A 261 -10.61 -8.49 14.59
CA CYS A 261 -12.00 -8.12 14.34
C CYS A 261 -12.04 -7.00 13.30
N ASP A 262 -12.79 -7.17 12.22
CA ASP A 262 -12.98 -6.10 11.27
C ASP A 262 -13.83 -4.99 11.87
N VAL A 263 -13.43 -3.76 11.63
CA VAL A 263 -14.12 -2.56 12.09
C VAL A 263 -14.57 -1.77 10.88
N LEU A 264 -15.85 -1.41 10.85
CA LEU A 264 -16.39 -0.43 9.92
C LEU A 264 -16.99 0.73 10.71
N VAL A 265 -16.62 1.93 10.35
CA VAL A 265 -17.15 3.17 10.91
C VAL A 265 -17.77 3.96 9.77
N ARG A 266 -19.00 4.44 9.96
CA ARG A 266 -19.69 5.33 9.02
C ARG A 266 -19.82 6.71 9.64
N LYS A 267 -19.45 7.73 8.91
CA LYS A 267 -19.69 9.13 9.20
C LYS A 267 -20.90 9.61 8.41
N THR A 268 -21.86 10.17 9.12
CA THR A 268 -23.06 10.83 8.57
C THR A 268 -23.15 12.25 9.15
N PRO A 269 -24.14 13.07 8.78
CA PRO A 269 -24.38 14.37 9.44
C PRO A 269 -24.60 14.28 10.95
N GLU A 270 -25.08 13.13 11.45
CA GLU A 270 -25.31 12.87 12.88
C GLU A 270 -24.03 12.50 13.63
N GLY A 271 -22.92 12.30 12.91
CA GLY A 271 -21.62 11.94 13.48
C GLY A 271 -21.10 10.56 13.06
N TYR A 272 -20.16 10.06 13.83
CA TYR A 272 -19.51 8.76 13.59
C TYR A 272 -20.25 7.64 14.32
N ARG A 273 -20.49 6.54 13.60
CA ARG A 273 -21.08 5.34 14.17
C ARG A 273 -20.27 4.11 13.74
N ARG A 274 -19.85 3.30 14.72
CA ARG A 274 -19.27 1.99 14.44
C ARG A 274 -20.41 1.06 14.02
N ILE A 275 -20.36 0.54 12.81
CA ILE A 275 -21.40 -0.31 12.24
C ILE A 275 -20.99 -1.78 12.17
N ALA A 276 -19.69 -2.08 12.25
CA ALA A 276 -19.18 -3.42 12.38
C ALA A 276 -17.98 -3.45 13.35
N ASP A 277 -17.89 -4.48 14.18
CA ASP A 277 -16.75 -4.78 15.03
C ASP A 277 -16.75 -6.28 15.34
N GLY A 278 -16.31 -7.07 14.39
CA GLY A 278 -16.26 -8.52 14.55
C GLY A 278 -16.09 -9.28 13.25
N VAL A 279 -15.79 -10.55 13.39
CA VAL A 279 -15.72 -11.52 12.30
C VAL A 279 -16.58 -12.71 12.67
N VAL A 280 -17.37 -13.23 11.74
CA VAL A 280 -18.06 -14.50 11.94
C VAL A 280 -17.03 -15.61 12.02
N PRO A 281 -16.95 -16.36 13.12
CA PRO A 281 -15.98 -17.43 13.27
C PRO A 281 -16.37 -18.63 12.39
N GLU A 282 -15.68 -18.83 11.29
CA GLU A 282 -15.96 -20.01 10.43
C GLU A 282 -14.96 -21.15 10.64
N LEU A 283 -13.70 -20.91 10.99
CA LEU A 283 -12.67 -21.93 10.84
C LEU A 283 -11.50 -21.90 11.84
N TYR A 284 -11.48 -21.03 12.87
CA TYR A 284 -10.30 -20.85 13.70
C TYR A 284 -10.54 -21.02 15.20
N SER A 285 -9.53 -21.55 15.86
CA SER A 285 -9.55 -21.88 17.29
C SER A 285 -9.52 -20.67 18.23
N ASP A 286 -9.22 -19.48 17.72
CA ASP A 286 -9.15 -18.25 18.53
C ASP A 286 -9.70 -17.02 17.77
N PRO A 287 -11.01 -17.02 17.47
CA PRO A 287 -11.66 -15.92 16.77
C PRO A 287 -11.61 -14.65 17.59
N CYS A 288 -11.73 -13.49 16.91
CA CYS A 288 -11.94 -12.24 17.61
C CYS A 288 -13.23 -12.28 18.45
N THR A 289 -13.25 -11.58 19.58
CA THR A 289 -14.47 -11.39 20.37
C THR A 289 -15.23 -10.22 19.80
N ALA A 290 -16.38 -10.50 19.17
CA ALA A 290 -17.26 -9.46 18.64
C ALA A 290 -17.88 -8.62 19.78
N ARG A 291 -18.16 -7.36 19.53
CA ARG A 291 -18.86 -6.50 20.46
C ARG A 291 -20.36 -6.75 20.41
N GLU A 292 -20.98 -6.79 21.59
CA GLU A 292 -22.42 -6.96 21.72
C GLU A 292 -23.18 -5.81 21.03
N GLY A 293 -24.23 -6.17 20.29
CA GLY A 293 -25.09 -5.19 19.61
C GLY A 293 -24.51 -4.59 18.32
N ILE A 294 -23.30 -4.98 17.92
CA ILE A 294 -22.69 -4.53 16.67
C ILE A 294 -22.70 -5.69 15.69
N PRO A 295 -23.21 -5.52 14.45
CA PRO A 295 -23.17 -6.55 13.44
C PRO A 295 -21.75 -7.02 13.14
N GLN A 296 -21.58 -8.32 12.88
CA GLN A 296 -20.31 -8.91 12.54
C GLN A 296 -20.08 -8.83 11.04
N VAL A 297 -18.85 -8.50 10.64
CA VAL A 297 -18.44 -8.61 9.25
C VAL A 297 -18.10 -10.06 8.95
N VAL A 298 -18.80 -10.65 7.99
CA VAL A 298 -18.42 -11.92 7.42
C VAL A 298 -17.15 -11.69 6.61
N GLY A 299 -16.07 -12.31 6.95
CA GLY A 299 -14.81 -12.18 6.24
C GLY A 299 -13.98 -13.43 6.37
N GLY A 300 -13.22 -13.74 5.33
CA GLY A 300 -12.23 -14.81 5.36
C GLY A 300 -11.22 -14.58 6.50
N PRO A 301 -10.51 -15.61 6.86
CA PRO A 301 -9.65 -15.64 8.03
C PRO A 301 -8.40 -14.77 7.91
N ARG A 302 -7.85 -14.39 9.04
CA ARG A 302 -6.47 -13.92 9.28
C ARG A 302 -6.08 -12.60 8.66
N ALA A 303 -7.01 -11.70 8.30
CA ALA A 303 -6.61 -10.40 7.81
C ALA A 303 -7.67 -9.34 8.12
N TRP A 304 -7.23 -8.11 8.14
CA TRP A 304 -8.07 -6.92 8.17
C TRP A 304 -8.32 -6.41 6.75
N PRO A 305 -9.39 -5.62 6.52
CA PRO A 305 -9.64 -4.97 5.24
C PRO A 305 -8.47 -4.08 4.84
N ARG A 306 -7.97 -4.25 3.62
CA ARG A 306 -6.89 -3.44 3.04
C ARG A 306 -7.33 -2.89 1.69
N LYS A 307 -6.72 -1.79 1.25
CA LYS A 307 -7.04 -1.17 -0.05
C LYS A 307 -8.53 -0.86 -0.18
N PHE A 308 -9.11 -0.36 0.92
CA PHE A 308 -10.52 -0.01 0.99
C PHE A 308 -10.83 1.15 0.04
N GLN A 309 -11.82 0.98 -0.82
CA GLN A 309 -12.19 1.95 -1.84
C GLN A 309 -13.64 1.79 -2.26
N SER A 310 -14.19 2.81 -2.89
CA SER A 310 -15.45 2.73 -3.62
C SER A 310 -15.19 2.88 -5.11
N LEU A 311 -15.96 2.15 -5.93
CA LEU A 311 -15.91 2.25 -7.39
C LEU A 311 -17.02 3.19 -7.92
N ASP A 312 -18.14 3.27 -7.24
CA ASP A 312 -19.34 4.02 -7.64
C ASP A 312 -19.87 4.99 -6.57
N GLY A 313 -19.17 5.07 -5.43
CA GLY A 313 -19.60 5.86 -4.28
C GLY A 313 -20.68 5.19 -3.41
N GLU A 314 -21.21 4.03 -3.81
CA GLU A 314 -22.31 3.34 -3.11
C GLU A 314 -21.87 2.00 -2.54
N ARG A 315 -20.98 1.29 -3.24
CA ARG A 315 -20.43 0.00 -2.83
C ARG A 315 -18.96 0.11 -2.54
N PHE A 316 -18.51 -0.60 -1.53
CA PHE A 316 -17.12 -0.56 -1.08
C PHE A 316 -16.45 -1.91 -1.30
N PHE A 317 -15.18 -1.84 -1.62
CA PHE A 317 -14.35 -3.01 -1.92
C PHE A 317 -13.09 -2.98 -1.07
N ALA A 318 -12.65 -4.14 -0.64
CA ALA A 318 -11.42 -4.29 0.11
C ALA A 318 -10.75 -5.64 -0.17
N LEU A 319 -9.44 -5.68 -0.10
CA LEU A 319 -8.71 -6.94 -0.01
C LEU A 319 -8.84 -7.49 1.39
N LYS A 320 -9.05 -8.80 1.49
CA LYS A 320 -9.08 -9.54 2.76
C LYS A 320 -8.30 -10.84 2.63
N SER A 321 -7.34 -11.06 3.52
CA SER A 321 -6.46 -12.22 3.41
C SER A 321 -5.63 -12.23 2.10
N TRP A 322 -5.09 -13.39 1.75
CA TRP A 322 -4.15 -13.51 0.64
C TRP A 322 -4.83 -13.53 -0.72
N ASN A 323 -5.99 -14.19 -0.82
CA ASN A 323 -6.67 -14.39 -2.10
C ASN A 323 -8.14 -13.92 -2.10
N ASN A 324 -8.62 -13.38 -0.99
CA ASN A 324 -10.00 -12.94 -0.85
C ASN A 324 -10.12 -11.43 -0.99
N PHE A 325 -11.25 -11.00 -1.50
CA PHE A 325 -11.66 -9.61 -1.51
C PHE A 325 -13.15 -9.50 -1.20
N LEU A 326 -13.54 -8.36 -0.66
CA LEU A 326 -14.88 -8.09 -0.15
C LEU A 326 -15.58 -7.06 -1.01
N ARG A 327 -16.88 -7.22 -1.15
CA ARG A 327 -17.83 -6.16 -1.52
C ARG A 327 -18.72 -5.90 -0.32
N ILE A 328 -18.79 -4.66 0.11
CA ILE A 328 -19.63 -4.18 1.19
C ILE A 328 -20.69 -3.27 0.59
N GLU A 329 -21.95 -3.60 0.77
CA GLU A 329 -23.11 -2.86 0.25
C GLU A 329 -23.87 -2.27 1.42
N PRO A 330 -23.95 -0.93 1.54
CA PRO A 330 -24.82 -0.30 2.53
C PRO A 330 -26.27 -0.67 2.31
N ASP A 331 -26.99 -0.97 3.39
CA ASP A 331 -28.40 -1.26 3.41
C ASP A 331 -29.06 -0.49 4.57
N GLY A 332 -29.59 0.68 4.26
CA GLY A 332 -30.11 1.60 5.27
C GLY A 332 -29.04 1.94 6.33
N ASP A 333 -29.34 1.57 7.58
CA ASP A 333 -28.41 1.71 8.72
C ASP A 333 -27.42 0.56 8.85
N GLY A 334 -27.57 -0.50 8.06
CA GLY A 334 -26.76 -1.71 8.05
C GLY A 334 -25.92 -1.83 6.81
N TYR A 335 -25.50 -3.05 6.54
CA TYR A 335 -24.73 -3.42 5.35
C TYR A 335 -24.82 -4.92 5.11
N SER A 336 -24.55 -5.33 3.87
CA SER A 336 -24.29 -6.72 3.52
C SER A 336 -22.85 -6.89 3.03
N VAL A 337 -22.32 -8.12 3.13
CA VAL A 337 -20.96 -8.44 2.67
C VAL A 337 -21.00 -9.63 1.73
N ASN A 338 -20.37 -9.47 0.59
CA ASN A 338 -20.10 -10.56 -0.35
C ASN A 338 -18.60 -10.80 -0.38
N ILE A 339 -18.18 -12.08 -0.40
CA ILE A 339 -16.79 -12.49 -0.46
C ILE A 339 -16.55 -13.17 -1.79
N ALA A 340 -15.48 -12.76 -2.47
CA ALA A 340 -14.98 -13.45 -3.64
C ALA A 340 -13.52 -13.83 -3.44
N ASN A 341 -13.06 -14.84 -4.19
CA ASN A 341 -11.68 -15.28 -4.14
C ASN A 341 -11.14 -15.56 -5.53
N VAL A 342 -9.85 -15.30 -5.72
CA VAL A 342 -9.16 -15.76 -6.92
C VAL A 342 -8.92 -17.25 -6.81
N PRO A 343 -9.36 -18.06 -7.79
CA PRO A 343 -9.20 -19.50 -7.74
C PRO A 343 -7.74 -19.93 -7.63
N LYS A 344 -7.45 -20.88 -6.76
CA LYS A 344 -6.09 -21.46 -6.63
C LYS A 344 -5.60 -22.15 -7.90
N THR A 345 -6.51 -22.54 -8.78
CA THR A 345 -6.18 -23.10 -10.09
C THR A 345 -5.57 -22.08 -11.04
N LEU A 346 -5.91 -20.81 -10.84
CA LEU A 346 -5.32 -19.71 -11.62
C LEU A 346 -3.99 -19.26 -11.00
N LEU A 347 -3.95 -19.08 -9.70
CA LEU A 347 -2.77 -18.62 -8.98
C LEU A 347 -2.43 -19.63 -7.87
N ASP A 348 -1.28 -20.26 -7.96
CA ASP A 348 -0.78 -21.10 -6.87
C ASP A 348 -0.38 -20.19 -5.68
N ALA A 349 -1.17 -20.26 -4.61
CA ALA A 349 -1.03 -19.45 -3.41
C ALA A 349 -0.90 -17.90 -3.69
N PRO A 350 -1.94 -17.26 -4.26
CA PRO A 350 -1.92 -15.84 -4.55
C PRO A 350 -1.81 -15.01 -3.28
N ASN A 351 -1.07 -13.91 -3.36
CA ASN A 351 -1.08 -12.86 -2.35
C ASN A 351 -1.51 -11.55 -3.03
N LEU A 352 -2.79 -11.22 -2.88
CA LEU A 352 -3.36 -10.00 -3.43
C LEU A 352 -2.84 -8.78 -2.67
N ILE A 353 -2.31 -7.81 -3.39
CA ILE A 353 -1.73 -6.58 -2.83
C ILE A 353 -2.39 -5.32 -3.35
N SER A 354 -3.06 -5.38 -4.48
CA SER A 354 -3.79 -4.26 -5.06
C SER A 354 -5.12 -4.71 -5.64
N LEU A 355 -6.10 -3.82 -5.59
CA LEU A 355 -7.43 -3.98 -6.15
C LEU A 355 -7.84 -2.64 -6.75
N TRP A 356 -8.39 -2.66 -7.95
CA TRP A 356 -9.08 -1.54 -8.58
C TRP A 356 -10.10 -2.07 -9.59
N GLY A 357 -11.10 -1.27 -9.94
CA GLY A 357 -12.04 -1.56 -11.01
C GLY A 357 -12.78 -0.32 -11.48
N GLU A 358 -13.18 -0.32 -12.73
CA GLU A 358 -14.09 0.67 -13.31
C GLU A 358 -15.53 0.40 -12.86
N SER A 359 -15.85 -0.87 -12.64
CA SER A 359 -17.10 -1.36 -12.12
C SER A 359 -16.88 -2.65 -11.35
N GLU A 360 -17.90 -3.11 -10.63
CA GLU A 360 -17.85 -4.39 -9.90
C GLU A 360 -17.69 -5.62 -10.81
N ASP A 361 -18.06 -5.50 -12.08
CA ASP A 361 -17.93 -6.56 -13.07
C ASP A 361 -16.60 -6.53 -13.83
N ARG A 362 -15.75 -5.54 -13.55
CA ARG A 362 -14.47 -5.32 -14.23
C ARG A 362 -13.42 -4.93 -13.22
N LEU A 363 -12.92 -5.93 -12.50
CA LEU A 363 -11.92 -5.74 -11.45
C LEU A 363 -10.52 -6.08 -11.97
N TRP A 364 -9.54 -5.35 -11.45
CA TRP A 364 -8.12 -5.56 -11.68
C TRP A 364 -7.44 -5.83 -10.34
N LEU A 365 -6.74 -6.94 -10.26
CA LEU A 365 -6.11 -7.43 -9.05
C LEU A 365 -4.60 -7.53 -9.27
N GLY A 366 -3.82 -6.87 -8.45
CA GLY A 366 -2.38 -7.04 -8.39
C GLY A 366 -2.04 -8.13 -7.37
N SER A 367 -1.20 -9.07 -7.78
CA SER A 367 -0.79 -10.19 -6.95
C SER A 367 0.68 -10.53 -7.11
N THR A 368 1.23 -11.24 -6.15
CA THR A 368 2.51 -11.94 -6.26
C THR A 368 2.30 -13.43 -6.04
N PHE A 369 3.17 -14.24 -6.62
CA PHE A 369 3.26 -15.66 -6.28
C PHE A 369 4.03 -15.82 -4.97
N PHE A 370 3.53 -16.65 -4.07
CA PHE A 370 4.15 -16.85 -2.76
C PHE A 370 5.62 -17.30 -2.83
N ASN A 371 5.95 -18.11 -3.84
CA ASN A 371 7.29 -18.69 -4.01
C ASN A 371 8.18 -17.94 -5.01
N SER A 372 7.71 -16.84 -5.58
CA SER A 372 8.49 -16.01 -6.50
C SER A 372 8.11 -14.56 -6.35
N ASN A 373 9.09 -13.69 -6.42
CA ASN A 373 8.86 -12.23 -6.37
C ASN A 373 8.30 -11.68 -7.70
N ARG A 374 7.64 -12.52 -8.49
CA ARG A 374 7.08 -12.14 -9.80
C ARG A 374 5.70 -11.54 -9.62
N GLY A 375 5.48 -10.40 -10.24
CA GLY A 375 4.19 -9.73 -10.24
C GLY A 375 3.24 -10.31 -11.28
N VAL A 376 1.97 -10.33 -10.93
CA VAL A 376 0.87 -10.74 -11.80
C VAL A 376 -0.26 -9.74 -11.69
N VAL A 377 -0.88 -9.45 -12.82
CA VAL A 377 -2.16 -8.74 -12.89
C VAL A 377 -3.23 -9.72 -13.33
N VAL A 378 -4.34 -9.73 -12.62
CA VAL A 378 -5.50 -10.55 -12.92
C VAL A 378 -6.69 -9.64 -13.18
N ARG A 379 -7.39 -9.87 -14.29
CA ARG A 379 -8.69 -9.26 -14.59
C ARG A 379 -9.78 -10.19 -14.09
N GLY A 380 -10.72 -9.65 -13.31
CA GLY A 380 -11.89 -10.38 -12.82
C GLY A 380 -13.18 -9.80 -13.40
N SER A 381 -14.09 -10.66 -13.83
CA SER A 381 -15.43 -10.28 -14.26
C SER A 381 -16.47 -11.22 -13.68
N GLN A 382 -17.65 -10.67 -13.33
CA GLN A 382 -18.77 -11.42 -12.71
C GLN A 382 -18.34 -12.21 -11.46
N VAL A 383 -17.40 -11.68 -10.69
CA VAL A 383 -16.72 -12.40 -9.61
C VAL A 383 -17.58 -12.68 -8.38
N TRP A 384 -18.75 -12.03 -8.28
CA TRP A 384 -19.63 -12.11 -7.11
C TRP A 384 -20.68 -13.23 -7.18
N GLY A 385 -20.63 -14.05 -8.21
CA GLY A 385 -21.53 -15.19 -8.40
C GLY A 385 -20.78 -16.46 -8.77
N ASP A 386 -21.52 -17.55 -8.98
CA ASP A 386 -20.97 -18.87 -9.32
C ASP A 386 -20.27 -18.93 -10.69
N GLY A 387 -20.31 -17.85 -11.48
CA GLY A 387 -19.73 -17.76 -12.82
C GLY A 387 -18.53 -16.83 -12.96
N GLY A 388 -17.85 -16.49 -11.87
CA GLY A 388 -16.69 -15.59 -11.90
C GLY A 388 -15.61 -16.01 -12.89
N VAL A 389 -15.23 -15.12 -13.79
CA VAL A 389 -14.17 -15.34 -14.78
C VAL A 389 -12.96 -14.54 -14.38
N TYR A 390 -11.81 -15.21 -14.35
CA TYR A 390 -10.52 -14.61 -14.05
C TYR A 390 -9.53 -14.88 -15.17
N GLU A 391 -8.83 -13.86 -15.63
CA GLU A 391 -7.88 -13.91 -16.71
C GLU A 391 -6.57 -13.22 -16.31
N TYR A 392 -5.45 -13.77 -16.75
CA TYR A 392 -4.18 -13.06 -16.63
C TYR A 392 -4.13 -11.87 -17.57
N SER A 393 -3.56 -10.78 -17.08
CA SER A 393 -3.13 -9.68 -17.93
C SER A 393 -1.61 -9.57 -17.82
N SER A 394 -0.93 -9.84 -18.95
CA SER A 394 0.52 -9.86 -19.00
C SER A 394 1.10 -8.45 -18.88
N ILE A 395 1.92 -8.25 -17.86
CA ILE A 395 2.74 -7.05 -17.67
C ILE A 395 4.21 -7.30 -18.09
N ALA A 396 4.49 -8.43 -18.74
CA ALA A 396 5.81 -8.76 -19.23
C ALA A 396 6.17 -7.92 -20.46
N LEU A 397 7.21 -7.12 -20.37
CA LEU A 397 7.70 -6.30 -21.46
C LEU A 397 8.70 -7.10 -22.29
N ASN A 398 8.46 -7.24 -23.59
CA ASN A 398 9.26 -8.09 -24.49
C ASN A 398 9.48 -9.52 -23.97
N GLY A 399 8.48 -10.08 -23.28
CA GLY A 399 8.58 -11.42 -22.70
C GLY A 399 9.37 -11.49 -21.38
N ALA A 400 9.97 -10.39 -20.92
CA ALA A 400 10.61 -10.33 -19.62
C ALA A 400 9.57 -10.03 -18.52
N PRO A 401 9.47 -10.87 -17.46
CA PRO A 401 8.57 -10.61 -16.35
C PRO A 401 8.98 -9.33 -15.62
N SER A 402 8.01 -8.68 -14.96
CA SER A 402 8.29 -7.54 -14.08
C SER A 402 9.22 -7.92 -12.92
N ASN A 403 10.00 -6.96 -12.42
CA ASN A 403 10.95 -7.16 -11.32
C ASN A 403 10.28 -7.41 -9.96
N GLY A 404 8.97 -7.31 -9.86
CA GLY A 404 8.21 -7.51 -8.63
C GLY A 404 6.72 -7.39 -8.87
N PRO A 405 5.92 -7.59 -7.81
CA PRO A 405 4.48 -7.41 -7.89
C PRO A 405 4.12 -5.92 -8.04
N PRO A 406 2.95 -5.60 -8.64
CA PRO A 406 2.43 -4.24 -8.59
C PRO A 406 2.06 -3.86 -7.17
N ASN A 407 2.68 -2.83 -6.62
CA ASN A 407 2.33 -2.25 -5.33
C ASN A 407 0.93 -1.63 -5.36
N GLN A 408 0.57 -1.05 -6.52
CA GLN A 408 -0.73 -0.47 -6.75
C GLN A 408 -1.16 -0.62 -8.20
N ILE A 409 -2.46 -0.97 -8.39
CA ILE A 409 -3.18 -0.82 -9.64
C ILE A 409 -4.26 0.23 -9.39
N ARG A 410 -4.35 1.23 -10.24
CA ARG A 410 -5.36 2.29 -10.15
C ARG A 410 -5.58 2.94 -11.52
N GLY A 411 -6.82 3.34 -11.79
CA GLY A 411 -7.18 3.99 -13.04
C GLY A 411 -8.34 4.96 -12.89
N THR A 412 -8.66 5.63 -13.97
CA THR A 412 -9.92 6.37 -14.15
C THR A 412 -10.87 5.64 -15.08
N SER A 413 -10.33 4.70 -15.87
CA SER A 413 -11.08 3.80 -16.76
C SER A 413 -10.18 2.62 -17.15
N ASN A 414 -10.72 1.60 -17.81
CA ASN A 414 -9.94 0.48 -18.35
C ASN A 414 -8.97 0.90 -19.48
N THR A 415 -9.13 2.09 -20.03
CA THR A 415 -8.23 2.71 -21.02
C THR A 415 -7.35 3.80 -20.44
N ASN A 416 -7.35 3.97 -19.13
CA ASN A 416 -6.43 4.82 -18.40
C ASN A 416 -6.15 4.16 -17.05
N LEU A 417 -5.38 3.07 -17.12
CA LEU A 417 -5.08 2.18 -16.01
C LEU A 417 -3.58 2.11 -15.79
N TRP A 418 -3.17 2.17 -14.55
CA TRP A 418 -1.78 2.14 -14.13
C TRP A 418 -1.47 0.93 -13.26
N ALA A 419 -0.30 0.35 -13.46
CA ALA A 419 0.30 -0.62 -12.55
C ALA A 419 1.70 -0.15 -12.18
N VAL A 420 1.93 0.09 -10.89
CA VAL A 420 3.20 0.64 -10.40
C VAL A 420 3.83 -0.29 -9.38
N GLY A 421 5.15 -0.35 -9.36
CA GLY A 421 5.88 -1.28 -8.50
C GLY A 421 7.37 -0.96 -8.39
N ASP A 422 8.17 -2.01 -8.18
CA ASP A 422 9.62 -1.89 -8.06
C ASP A 422 10.24 -1.60 -9.43
N ARG A 423 10.73 -0.38 -9.61
CA ARG A 423 11.43 0.13 -10.80
C ARG A 423 10.57 0.19 -12.07
N TYR A 424 9.25 0.23 -11.93
CA TYR A 424 8.37 0.38 -13.08
C TYR A 424 7.11 1.18 -12.77
N ALA A 425 6.63 1.85 -13.79
CA ALA A 425 5.30 2.40 -13.88
C ALA A 425 4.76 2.06 -15.29
N LEU A 426 3.71 1.25 -15.34
CA LEU A 426 3.08 0.80 -16.58
C LEU A 426 1.75 1.51 -16.76
N HIS A 427 1.51 1.99 -17.97
CA HIS A 427 0.28 2.65 -18.36
C HIS A 427 -0.43 1.84 -19.45
N LYS A 428 -1.70 1.50 -19.19
CA LYS A 428 -2.56 0.82 -20.15
C LYS A 428 -3.58 1.79 -20.69
N THR A 429 -3.52 2.01 -22.03
CA THR A 429 -4.41 2.94 -22.76
C THR A 429 -5.34 2.22 -23.73
N THR A 430 -5.26 0.90 -23.80
CA THR A 430 -6.12 0.03 -24.60
C THR A 430 -7.02 -0.81 -23.69
N PRO A 431 -8.24 -1.15 -24.12
CA PRO A 431 -9.16 -1.98 -23.34
C PRO A 431 -8.60 -3.33 -22.90
#